data_48df5948f281634b5f71e5077f7546ea
#
_entry.id   48df5948f281634b5f71e5077f7546ea
#
_cell.length_a   1.000
_cell.length_b   1.000
_cell.length_c   1.000
_cell.angle_alpha   90.00
_cell.angle_beta   90.00
_cell.angle_gamma   90.00
#
_symmetry.space_group_name_H-M   'P 1'
#
loop_
_entity.id
_entity.type
_entity.pdbx_description
1 polymer ?
#
loop_
_entity_poly.entity_id
_entity_poly.type
_entity_poly.pdbx_seq_one_letter_code
_entity_poly.pdbx_strand_id
1 'polypeptide(L)'
;MLNFHGFSGSAEAQMISADMRPLAESENFILVYPQGALLSSGFPHWNPDPIGGNNKSDIDDIGFIEVIIDSLDEELNIDLSRVYASGYSNGGYLIYGLACRLSNKIAAVGSVAGTMLSSTLNNCAASAPIGVINIHGTADYDVPYNGTTGLKSATDVINFWGDLNQSEIEEISENNGFNQYDYNDLNGDTYVRHFKIINGGHTWDDNIRYGGKSSSQIIWEFVSLFNLSGIIK
;
A
#
# COMPACT_ATOMS: atom_id res chain seq x y z
N MET A 1 8.95 4.25 -7.22
CA MET A 1 8.32 3.37 -6.19
C MET A 1 8.75 3.82 -4.81
N LEU A 2 7.83 4.18 -3.94
CA LEU A 2 8.04 4.55 -2.54
C LEU A 2 7.68 3.34 -1.66
N ASN A 3 8.49 2.99 -0.64
CA ASN A 3 8.22 1.86 0.25
C ASN A 3 8.39 2.28 1.71
N PHE A 4 7.31 2.16 2.51
CA PHE A 4 7.19 2.75 3.84
C PHE A 4 7.27 1.72 4.95
N HIS A 5 8.09 1.98 5.97
CA HIS A 5 8.26 1.15 7.15
C HIS A 5 7.03 1.16 8.08
N GLY A 6 6.94 0.16 8.96
CA GLY A 6 5.93 0.10 10.02
C GLY A 6 6.22 1.06 11.19
N PHE A 7 5.29 1.13 12.15
CA PHE A 7 5.48 1.88 13.40
C PHE A 7 6.75 1.45 14.12
N SER A 8 7.49 2.38 14.69
CA SER A 8 8.79 2.20 15.34
C SER A 8 9.92 1.65 14.43
N GLY A 9 9.66 1.47 13.14
CA GLY A 9 10.62 0.99 12.17
C GLY A 9 11.55 2.09 11.65
N SER A 10 12.35 1.74 10.66
CA SER A 10 13.20 2.70 9.95
C SER A 10 13.26 2.39 8.45
N ALA A 11 13.66 3.37 7.66
CA ALA A 11 13.92 3.21 6.23
C ALA A 11 14.92 2.06 5.97
N GLU A 12 15.98 1.98 6.76
CA GLU A 12 17.00 0.92 6.66
C GLU A 12 16.43 -0.46 6.99
N ALA A 13 15.64 -0.59 8.07
CA ALA A 13 15.01 -1.86 8.44
C ALA A 13 14.02 -2.32 7.37
N GLN A 14 13.25 -1.40 6.80
CA GLN A 14 12.32 -1.68 5.70
C GLN A 14 13.06 -2.13 4.44
N MET A 15 14.17 -1.48 4.12
CA MET A 15 15.03 -1.86 2.99
C MET A 15 15.61 -3.29 3.14
N ILE A 16 15.80 -3.76 4.37
CA ILE A 16 16.29 -5.11 4.64
C ILE A 16 15.16 -6.15 4.57
N SER A 17 14.00 -5.89 5.19
CA SER A 17 12.89 -6.85 5.27
C SER A 17 12.09 -6.94 3.97
N ALA A 18 11.97 -5.84 3.25
CA ALA A 18 11.30 -5.70 1.96
C ALA A 18 12.30 -5.22 0.90
N ASP A 19 13.32 -6.04 0.62
CA ASP A 19 14.40 -5.65 -0.29
C ASP A 19 13.96 -5.67 -1.76
N MET A 20 13.48 -4.53 -2.22
CA MET A 20 13.09 -4.34 -3.62
C MET A 20 14.25 -3.88 -4.52
N ARG A 21 15.48 -3.73 -4.01
CA ARG A 21 16.63 -3.24 -4.80
C ARG A 21 16.97 -4.13 -6.01
N PRO A 22 17.04 -5.47 -5.87
CA PRO A 22 17.27 -6.32 -7.04
C PRO A 22 16.16 -6.20 -8.08
N LEU A 23 14.92 -6.00 -7.62
CA LEU A 23 13.75 -5.80 -8.48
C LEU A 23 13.81 -4.43 -9.18
N ALA A 24 14.20 -3.39 -8.46
CA ALA A 24 14.38 -2.05 -9.02
C ALA A 24 15.44 -2.02 -10.12
N GLU A 25 16.53 -2.77 -9.93
CA GLU A 25 17.59 -2.91 -10.93
C GLU A 25 17.12 -3.68 -12.17
N SER A 26 16.43 -4.82 -11.99
CA SER A 26 15.96 -5.64 -13.11
C SER A 26 14.83 -4.99 -13.91
N GLU A 27 13.93 -4.28 -13.23
CA GLU A 27 12.72 -3.66 -13.81
C GLU A 27 12.91 -2.16 -14.13
N ASN A 28 14.10 -1.61 -13.85
CA ASN A 28 14.50 -0.25 -14.15
C ASN A 28 13.56 0.82 -13.57
N PHE A 29 13.35 0.79 -12.25
CA PHE A 29 12.60 1.83 -11.55
C PHE A 29 13.39 2.46 -10.40
N ILE A 30 13.06 3.72 -10.08
CA ILE A 30 13.62 4.43 -8.94
C ILE A 30 12.91 3.95 -7.67
N LEU A 31 13.69 3.50 -6.68
CA LEU A 31 13.22 2.99 -5.40
C LEU A 31 13.60 3.94 -4.27
N VAL A 32 12.63 4.30 -3.44
CA VAL A 32 12.81 5.21 -2.31
C VAL A 32 12.25 4.58 -1.04
N TYR A 33 13.02 4.60 0.04
CA TYR A 33 12.59 4.22 1.39
C TYR A 33 12.58 5.48 2.26
N PRO A 34 11.45 6.19 2.37
CA PRO A 34 11.37 7.37 3.22
C PRO A 34 11.47 7.03 4.70
N GLN A 35 11.98 7.97 5.51
CA GLN A 35 12.04 7.84 6.97
C GLN A 35 10.92 8.66 7.61
N GLY A 36 10.08 8.00 8.39
CA GLY A 36 9.01 8.63 9.17
C GLY A 36 9.55 9.48 10.30
N ALA A 37 8.82 10.53 10.64
CA ALA A 37 9.16 11.43 11.74
C ALA A 37 8.98 10.76 13.10
N LEU A 38 9.66 11.31 14.12
CA LEU A 38 9.60 10.81 15.47
C LEU A 38 8.40 11.40 16.24
N LEU A 39 7.68 10.54 16.95
CA LEU A 39 6.82 10.98 18.05
C LEU A 39 7.66 11.57 19.19
N SER A 40 7.01 12.29 20.11
CA SER A 40 7.64 12.74 21.36
C SER A 40 8.19 11.59 22.21
N SER A 41 7.66 10.39 22.04
CA SER A 41 8.15 9.14 22.64
C SER A 41 9.41 8.57 21.97
N GLY A 42 9.89 9.18 20.87
CA GLY A 42 11.07 8.75 20.14
C GLY A 42 10.82 7.65 19.10
N PHE A 43 9.59 7.24 18.85
CA PHE A 43 9.27 6.23 17.86
C PHE A 43 8.94 6.84 16.50
N PRO A 44 9.58 6.40 15.41
CA PRO A 44 9.19 6.77 14.05
C PRO A 44 7.79 6.27 13.71
N HIS A 45 7.03 7.07 12.96
CA HIS A 45 5.65 6.74 12.59
C HIS A 45 5.23 7.46 11.30
N TRP A 46 4.01 7.13 10.84
CA TRP A 46 3.32 7.78 9.73
C TRP A 46 1.89 8.15 10.10
N ASN A 47 1.44 9.29 9.63
CA ASN A 47 0.08 9.80 9.77
C ASN A 47 -0.67 9.62 8.43
N PRO A 48 -1.70 8.76 8.35
CA PRO A 48 -2.46 8.54 7.11
C PRO A 48 -3.51 9.59 6.82
N ASP A 49 -3.90 10.40 7.82
CA ASP A 49 -4.88 11.47 7.68
C ASP A 49 -4.18 12.85 7.57
N PRO A 50 -4.85 13.87 7.00
CA PRO A 50 -4.36 15.26 7.05
C PRO A 50 -4.18 15.76 8.49
N ILE A 51 -3.43 16.84 8.65
CA ILE A 51 -3.28 17.52 9.95
C ILE A 51 -4.65 17.78 10.57
N GLY A 52 -4.77 17.46 11.87
CA GLY A 52 -6.04 17.55 12.61
C GLY A 52 -6.98 16.36 12.44
N GLY A 53 -6.60 15.36 11.63
CA GLY A 53 -7.30 14.08 11.54
C GLY A 53 -6.98 13.14 12.71
N ASN A 54 -7.37 11.87 12.59
CA ASN A 54 -7.13 10.86 13.64
C ASN A 54 -5.69 10.29 13.56
N ASN A 55 -4.72 11.17 13.70
CA ASN A 55 -3.28 10.89 13.62
C ASN A 55 -2.64 10.72 14.99
N LYS A 56 -1.42 10.19 15.03
CA LYS A 56 -0.58 10.11 16.24
C LYS A 56 0.15 11.42 16.55
N SER A 57 0.28 12.31 15.56
CA SER A 57 0.92 13.63 15.67
C SER A 57 0.37 14.60 14.61
N ASP A 58 0.76 15.87 14.70
CA ASP A 58 0.38 16.91 13.72
C ASP A 58 1.41 17.07 12.57
N ILE A 59 2.21 16.04 12.30
CA ILE A 59 3.14 16.04 11.18
C ILE A 59 2.38 15.74 9.88
N ASP A 60 2.65 16.53 8.85
CA ASP A 60 2.07 16.37 7.51
C ASP A 60 2.89 15.39 6.67
N ASP A 61 2.65 14.10 6.89
CA ASP A 61 3.33 13.06 6.11
C ASP A 61 2.83 13.01 4.66
N ILE A 62 1.56 13.38 4.40
CA ILE A 62 1.01 13.43 3.03
C ILE A 62 1.73 14.51 2.23
N GLY A 63 1.84 15.73 2.76
CA GLY A 63 2.58 16.83 2.13
C GLY A 63 4.08 16.52 1.99
N PHE A 64 4.69 15.83 2.96
CA PHE A 64 6.07 15.36 2.86
C PHE A 64 6.29 14.43 1.64
N ILE A 65 5.39 13.47 1.43
CA ILE A 65 5.50 12.56 0.28
C ILE A 65 5.24 13.28 -1.05
N GLU A 66 4.33 14.24 -1.08
CA GLU A 66 4.12 15.07 -2.25
C GLU A 66 5.40 15.82 -2.64
N VAL A 67 6.09 16.45 -1.67
CA VAL A 67 7.38 17.12 -1.88
C VAL A 67 8.46 16.16 -2.35
N ILE A 68 8.53 14.92 -1.83
CA ILE A 68 9.49 13.91 -2.33
C ILE A 68 9.25 13.62 -3.81
N ILE A 69 8.00 13.41 -4.23
CA ILE A 69 7.68 13.12 -5.63
C ILE A 69 8.11 14.28 -6.54
N ASP A 70 7.77 15.53 -6.16
CA ASP A 70 8.09 16.70 -6.93
C ASP A 70 9.61 16.96 -7.02
N SER A 71 10.35 16.75 -5.91
CA SER A 71 11.82 16.88 -5.89
C SER A 71 12.50 15.80 -6.74
N LEU A 72 11.99 14.58 -6.74
CA LEU A 72 12.52 13.49 -7.57
C LEU A 72 12.30 13.78 -9.07
N ASP A 73 11.18 14.40 -9.44
CA ASP A 73 10.92 14.79 -10.82
C ASP A 73 11.89 15.89 -11.27
N GLU A 74 12.10 16.91 -10.43
CA GLU A 74 13.05 18.00 -10.73
C GLU A 74 14.49 17.49 -10.92
N GLU A 75 14.92 16.49 -10.10
CA GLU A 75 16.30 16.02 -10.12
C GLU A 75 16.54 14.89 -11.13
N LEU A 76 15.57 14.00 -11.35
CA LEU A 76 15.76 12.73 -12.05
C LEU A 76 14.87 12.56 -13.28
N ASN A 77 13.96 13.52 -13.55
CA ASN A 77 13.01 13.47 -14.67
C ASN A 77 12.25 12.15 -14.73
N ILE A 78 11.53 11.83 -13.66
CA ILE A 78 10.76 10.57 -13.52
C ILE A 78 9.48 10.62 -14.36
N ASP A 79 8.89 9.45 -14.63
CA ASP A 79 7.54 9.36 -15.20
C ASP A 79 6.50 9.60 -14.09
N LEU A 80 6.01 10.84 -13.97
CA LEU A 80 4.99 11.23 -13.00
C LEU A 80 3.66 10.48 -13.17
N SER A 81 3.40 9.89 -14.33
CA SER A 81 2.22 9.06 -14.52
C SER A 81 2.33 7.68 -13.88
N ARG A 82 3.53 7.26 -13.46
CA ARG A 82 3.86 5.92 -12.93
C ARG A 82 4.53 5.97 -11.57
N VAL A 83 3.96 6.72 -10.65
CA VAL A 83 4.39 6.76 -9.24
C VAL A 83 3.56 5.75 -8.43
N TYR A 84 4.24 4.93 -7.64
CA TYR A 84 3.63 3.87 -6.84
C TYR A 84 4.07 3.95 -5.38
N ALA A 85 3.22 3.47 -4.46
CA ALA A 85 3.53 3.42 -3.04
C ALA A 85 3.24 2.03 -2.47
N SER A 86 4.13 1.53 -1.62
CA SER A 86 3.89 0.33 -0.83
C SER A 86 4.25 0.57 0.63
N GLY A 87 3.64 -0.17 1.56
CA GLY A 87 3.91 0.04 2.96
C GLY A 87 3.55 -1.14 3.84
N TYR A 88 4.31 -1.28 4.93
CA TYR A 88 4.13 -2.28 5.96
C TYR A 88 3.41 -1.70 7.17
N SER A 89 2.39 -2.40 7.70
CA SER A 89 1.76 -2.03 8.98
C SER A 89 1.29 -0.56 8.98
N ASN A 90 1.84 0.31 9.81
CA ASN A 90 1.58 1.75 9.83
C ASN A 90 1.95 2.43 8.49
N GLY A 91 3.01 1.98 7.78
CA GLY A 91 3.27 2.39 6.40
C GLY A 91 2.17 1.96 5.43
N GLY A 92 1.54 0.80 5.68
CA GLY A 92 0.34 0.34 4.98
C GLY A 92 -0.88 1.23 5.23
N TYR A 93 -1.01 1.83 6.43
CA TYR A 93 -2.04 2.85 6.69
C TYR A 93 -1.78 4.12 5.87
N LEU A 94 -0.51 4.56 5.86
CA LEU A 94 -0.12 5.76 5.09
C LEU A 94 -0.45 5.61 3.61
N ILE A 95 -0.12 4.49 2.97
CA ILE A 95 -0.34 4.35 1.51
C ILE A 95 -1.81 4.46 1.13
N TYR A 96 -2.73 4.02 1.99
CA TYR A 96 -4.16 4.25 1.78
C TYR A 96 -4.53 5.72 1.94
N GLY A 97 -3.92 6.45 2.90
CA GLY A 97 -4.05 7.89 3.02
C GLY A 97 -3.57 8.62 1.77
N LEU A 98 -2.43 8.19 1.22
CA LEU A 98 -1.88 8.71 -0.04
C LEU A 98 -2.82 8.42 -1.22
N ALA A 99 -3.34 7.21 -1.33
CA ALA A 99 -4.31 6.84 -2.36
C ALA A 99 -5.57 7.70 -2.29
N CYS A 100 -6.04 8.03 -1.08
CA CYS A 100 -7.21 8.89 -0.87
C CYS A 100 -6.96 10.37 -1.20
N ARG A 101 -5.73 10.87 -1.13
CA ARG A 101 -5.41 12.30 -1.20
C ARG A 101 -4.56 12.69 -2.41
N LEU A 102 -3.74 11.76 -2.89
CA LEU A 102 -2.81 11.97 -3.98
C LEU A 102 -3.09 11.02 -5.16
N SER A 103 -4.36 10.65 -5.40
CA SER A 103 -4.77 9.82 -6.54
C SER A 103 -4.48 10.46 -7.90
N ASN A 104 -4.18 11.76 -7.91
CA ASN A 104 -3.69 12.49 -9.09
C ASN A 104 -2.16 12.43 -9.28
N LYS A 105 -1.42 11.84 -8.32
CA LYS A 105 0.05 11.68 -8.37
C LYS A 105 0.49 10.23 -8.20
N ILE A 106 -0.33 9.38 -7.56
CA ILE A 106 -0.02 7.97 -7.29
C ILE A 106 -0.98 7.07 -8.07
N ALA A 107 -0.43 6.24 -8.94
CA ALA A 107 -1.19 5.39 -9.85
C ALA A 107 -1.68 4.08 -9.21
N ALA A 108 -0.90 3.51 -8.28
CA ALA A 108 -1.28 2.29 -7.56
C ALA A 108 -0.56 2.16 -6.22
N VAL A 109 -1.17 1.41 -5.30
CA VAL A 109 -0.65 1.19 -3.94
C VAL A 109 -0.66 -0.28 -3.53
N GLY A 110 0.31 -0.68 -2.68
CA GLY A 110 0.43 -2.03 -2.15
C GLY A 110 0.63 -2.06 -0.63
N SER A 111 -0.30 -2.66 0.11
CA SER A 111 -0.26 -2.79 1.56
C SER A 111 0.11 -4.20 2.00
N VAL A 112 1.07 -4.32 2.93
CA VAL A 112 1.36 -5.58 3.62
C VAL A 112 1.07 -5.42 5.10
N ALA A 113 0.21 -6.30 5.64
CA ALA A 113 -0.22 -6.30 7.04
C ALA A 113 -0.71 -4.91 7.52
N GLY A 114 -1.32 -4.14 6.60
CA GLY A 114 -1.86 -2.81 6.85
C GLY A 114 -3.34 -2.72 6.51
N THR A 115 -4.03 -1.76 7.10
CA THR A 115 -5.46 -1.49 6.89
C THR A 115 -5.71 0.02 6.85
N MET A 116 -6.97 0.43 6.74
CA MET A 116 -7.38 1.83 6.86
C MET A 116 -7.88 2.16 8.25
N LEU A 117 -7.53 3.35 8.76
CA LEU A 117 -8.28 3.93 9.86
C LEU A 117 -9.73 4.18 9.41
N SER A 118 -10.68 4.08 10.35
CA SER A 118 -12.07 4.42 10.04
C SER A 118 -12.22 5.87 9.56
N SER A 119 -11.42 6.79 10.10
CA SER A 119 -11.37 8.20 9.67
C SER A 119 -10.84 8.34 8.24
N THR A 120 -9.76 7.65 7.88
CA THR A 120 -9.17 7.69 6.54
C THR A 120 -10.18 7.21 5.49
N LEU A 121 -10.86 6.09 5.75
CA LEU A 121 -11.86 5.54 4.84
C LEU A 121 -13.06 6.48 4.69
N ASN A 122 -13.63 6.97 5.83
CA ASN A 122 -14.82 7.82 5.81
C ASN A 122 -14.59 9.19 5.15
N ASN A 123 -13.34 9.67 5.12
CA ASN A 123 -12.95 10.95 4.53
C ASN A 123 -12.09 10.79 3.28
N CYS A 124 -12.10 9.60 2.67
CA CYS A 124 -11.36 9.36 1.43
C CYS A 124 -11.91 10.23 0.29
N ALA A 125 -11.01 10.93 -0.41
CA ALA A 125 -11.35 11.85 -1.49
C ALA A 125 -10.60 11.50 -2.79
N ALA A 126 -10.37 10.21 -3.04
CA ALA A 126 -9.79 9.76 -4.29
C ALA A 126 -10.64 10.25 -5.48
N SER A 127 -10.00 10.91 -6.43
CA SER A 127 -10.66 11.58 -7.56
C SER A 127 -10.64 10.73 -8.85
N ALA A 128 -9.92 9.61 -8.84
CA ALA A 128 -9.79 8.69 -9.97
C ALA A 128 -9.66 7.24 -9.46
N PRO A 129 -10.00 6.24 -10.29
CA PRO A 129 -9.67 4.84 -10.01
C PRO A 129 -8.17 4.66 -9.77
N ILE A 130 -7.81 3.81 -8.80
CA ILE A 130 -6.44 3.55 -8.41
C ILE A 130 -6.21 2.06 -8.17
N GLY A 131 -5.11 1.50 -8.66
CA GLY A 131 -4.76 0.10 -8.41
C GLY A 131 -4.45 -0.14 -6.93
N VAL A 132 -5.07 -1.15 -6.31
CA VAL A 132 -4.86 -1.48 -4.90
C VAL A 132 -4.55 -2.96 -4.73
N ILE A 133 -3.40 -3.28 -4.13
CA ILE A 133 -3.10 -4.63 -3.69
C ILE A 133 -2.92 -4.68 -2.18
N ASN A 134 -3.53 -5.68 -1.53
CA ASN A 134 -3.40 -5.94 -0.10
C ASN A 134 -2.92 -7.38 0.15
N ILE A 135 -1.92 -7.54 1.00
CA ILE A 135 -1.43 -8.84 1.47
C ILE A 135 -1.58 -8.85 2.99
N HIS A 136 -2.44 -9.72 3.55
CA HIS A 136 -2.76 -9.68 4.97
C HIS A 136 -2.96 -11.06 5.58
N GLY A 137 -2.36 -11.28 6.76
CA GLY A 137 -2.44 -12.52 7.51
C GLY A 137 -3.73 -12.63 8.34
N THR A 138 -4.39 -13.79 8.31
CA THR A 138 -5.64 -13.99 9.10
C THR A 138 -5.39 -14.15 10.60
N ALA A 139 -4.15 -14.44 11.02
CA ALA A 139 -3.71 -14.50 12.41
C ALA A 139 -2.81 -13.32 12.80
N ASP A 140 -2.97 -12.17 12.13
CA ASP A 140 -2.32 -10.92 12.50
C ASP A 140 -2.94 -10.39 13.80
N TYR A 141 -2.14 -10.31 14.87
CA TYR A 141 -2.57 -9.81 16.18
C TYR A 141 -2.29 -8.33 16.39
N ASP A 142 -1.36 -7.73 15.63
CA ASP A 142 -1.00 -6.32 15.72
C ASP A 142 -1.97 -5.45 14.92
N VAL A 143 -2.30 -5.89 13.70
CA VAL A 143 -3.32 -5.31 12.83
C VAL A 143 -4.34 -6.39 12.47
N PRO A 144 -5.36 -6.61 13.33
CA PRO A 144 -6.29 -7.72 13.17
C PRO A 144 -6.99 -7.71 11.81
N TYR A 145 -6.94 -8.85 11.10
CA TYR A 145 -7.59 -9.04 9.80
C TYR A 145 -9.06 -8.63 9.79
N ASN A 146 -9.76 -8.89 10.90
CA ASN A 146 -11.18 -8.57 11.07
C ASN A 146 -11.41 -7.13 11.58
N GLY A 147 -10.36 -6.31 11.68
CA GLY A 147 -10.44 -4.94 12.17
C GLY A 147 -10.67 -4.82 13.67
N THR A 148 -10.82 -3.56 14.12
CA THR A 148 -11.14 -3.17 15.49
C THR A 148 -12.04 -1.94 15.48
N THR A 149 -12.36 -1.36 16.65
CA THR A 149 -13.21 -0.14 16.73
C THR A 149 -12.67 1.04 15.90
N GLY A 150 -11.34 1.17 15.74
CA GLY A 150 -10.70 2.29 14.99
C GLY A 150 -10.08 1.88 13.66
N LEU A 151 -9.97 0.56 13.41
CA LEU A 151 -9.34 -0.01 12.23
C LEU A 151 -10.38 -0.78 11.43
N LYS A 152 -10.43 -0.57 10.13
CA LYS A 152 -11.28 -1.35 9.22
C LYS A 152 -10.74 -2.77 9.08
N SER A 153 -11.62 -3.74 8.83
CA SER A 153 -11.19 -5.08 8.44
C SER A 153 -10.52 -5.06 7.06
N ALA A 154 -9.67 -6.04 6.77
CA ALA A 154 -9.10 -6.20 5.43
C ALA A 154 -10.22 -6.29 4.37
N THR A 155 -11.31 -7.00 4.66
CA THR A 155 -12.48 -7.12 3.76
C THR A 155 -13.16 -5.77 3.53
N ASP A 156 -13.37 -4.95 4.59
CA ASP A 156 -13.98 -3.61 4.43
C ASP A 156 -13.12 -2.72 3.52
N VAL A 157 -11.80 -2.78 3.69
CA VAL A 157 -10.86 -1.99 2.87
C VAL A 157 -10.92 -2.42 1.41
N ILE A 158 -10.91 -3.72 1.14
CA ILE A 158 -10.96 -4.26 -0.22
C ILE A 158 -12.28 -3.94 -0.88
N ASN A 159 -13.41 -4.11 -0.20
CA ASN A 159 -14.72 -3.76 -0.73
C ASN A 159 -14.82 -2.26 -1.03
N PHE A 160 -14.33 -1.40 -0.13
CA PHE A 160 -14.30 0.05 -0.36
C PHE A 160 -13.57 0.42 -1.65
N TRP A 161 -12.37 -0.16 -1.90
CA TRP A 161 -11.62 0.11 -3.11
C TRP A 161 -12.25 -0.56 -4.34
N GLY A 162 -12.87 -1.73 -4.18
CA GLY A 162 -13.68 -2.37 -5.23
C GLY A 162 -14.81 -1.46 -5.67
N ASP A 163 -15.62 -0.97 -4.73
CA ASP A 163 -16.74 -0.06 -5.01
C ASP A 163 -16.26 1.24 -5.70
N LEU A 164 -15.18 1.86 -5.19
CA LEU A 164 -14.61 3.08 -5.76
C LEU A 164 -14.12 2.86 -7.21
N ASN A 165 -13.50 1.72 -7.48
CA ASN A 165 -13.00 1.35 -8.80
C ASN A 165 -14.08 0.72 -9.71
N GLN A 166 -15.33 0.59 -9.24
CA GLN A 166 -16.43 -0.08 -9.95
C GLN A 166 -16.04 -1.51 -10.36
N SER A 167 -15.40 -2.22 -9.44
CA SER A 167 -14.88 -3.59 -9.65
C SER A 167 -15.59 -4.57 -8.70
N GLU A 168 -15.92 -5.76 -9.22
CA GLU A 168 -16.55 -6.84 -8.47
C GLU A 168 -15.61 -8.05 -8.37
N ILE A 169 -15.88 -8.98 -7.44
CA ILE A 169 -15.13 -10.24 -7.36
C ILE A 169 -15.49 -11.09 -8.55
N GLU A 170 -14.53 -11.38 -9.43
CA GLU A 170 -14.71 -12.34 -10.53
C GLU A 170 -13.89 -13.61 -10.36
N GLU A 171 -12.76 -13.55 -9.65
CA GLU A 171 -11.88 -14.70 -9.52
C GLU A 171 -11.40 -14.90 -8.08
N ILE A 172 -11.54 -16.14 -7.59
CA ILE A 172 -10.97 -16.58 -6.33
C ILE A 172 -10.07 -17.78 -6.64
N SER A 173 -8.76 -17.61 -6.40
CA SER A 173 -7.78 -18.68 -6.49
C SER A 173 -7.41 -19.16 -5.09
N GLU A 174 -7.85 -20.39 -4.74
CA GLU A 174 -7.47 -21.03 -3.49
C GLU A 174 -6.16 -21.78 -3.64
N ASN A 175 -5.20 -21.46 -2.79
CA ASN A 175 -3.88 -22.05 -2.79
C ASN A 175 -3.52 -22.61 -1.40
N ASN A 176 -2.47 -23.41 -1.34
CA ASN A 176 -1.97 -23.87 -0.05
C ASN A 176 -1.36 -22.70 0.74
N GLY A 177 -2.03 -22.32 1.83
CA GLY A 177 -1.60 -21.26 2.74
C GLY A 177 -2.05 -19.84 2.38
N PHE A 178 -2.67 -19.60 1.22
CA PHE A 178 -3.26 -18.31 0.88
C PHE A 178 -4.39 -18.42 -0.14
N ASN A 179 -5.30 -17.44 -0.12
CA ASN A 179 -6.29 -17.24 -1.18
C ASN A 179 -6.03 -15.89 -1.85
N GLN A 180 -6.13 -15.85 -3.18
CA GLN A 180 -6.09 -14.62 -3.96
C GLN A 180 -7.51 -14.28 -4.43
N TYR A 181 -7.89 -13.02 -4.28
CA TYR A 181 -9.16 -12.45 -4.72
C TYR A 181 -8.85 -11.32 -5.69
N ASP A 182 -9.35 -11.41 -6.90
CA ASP A 182 -9.22 -10.37 -7.92
C ASP A 182 -10.59 -9.72 -8.16
N TYR A 183 -10.62 -8.39 -8.08
CA TYR A 183 -11.79 -7.56 -8.33
C TYR A 183 -11.59 -6.85 -9.66
N ASN A 184 -12.38 -7.25 -10.63
CA ASN A 184 -12.27 -6.79 -12.00
C ASN A 184 -13.36 -5.78 -12.34
N ASP A 185 -13.04 -4.81 -13.22
CA ASP A 185 -14.00 -3.92 -13.80
C ASP A 185 -14.80 -4.61 -14.92
N LEU A 186 -15.74 -3.89 -15.54
CA LEU A 186 -16.57 -4.41 -16.64
C LEU A 186 -15.79 -4.80 -17.90
N ASN A 187 -14.52 -4.40 -18.01
CA ASN A 187 -13.64 -4.77 -19.11
C ASN A 187 -12.77 -6.00 -18.79
N GLY A 188 -12.87 -6.53 -17.58
CA GLY A 188 -12.04 -7.61 -17.06
C GLY A 188 -10.65 -7.14 -16.55
N ASP A 189 -10.46 -5.85 -16.34
CA ASP A 189 -9.22 -5.27 -15.82
C ASP A 189 -9.24 -5.33 -14.28
N THR A 190 -8.23 -5.97 -13.65
CA THR A 190 -8.15 -6.14 -12.19
C THR A 190 -7.63 -4.86 -11.52
N TYR A 191 -8.50 -4.12 -10.84
CA TYR A 191 -8.15 -2.91 -10.09
C TYR A 191 -7.83 -3.15 -8.63
N VAL A 192 -8.38 -4.21 -8.01
CA VAL A 192 -8.11 -4.55 -6.62
C VAL A 192 -7.74 -6.02 -6.52
N ARG A 193 -6.64 -6.29 -5.80
CA ARG A 193 -6.17 -7.65 -5.54
C ARG A 193 -5.93 -7.86 -4.05
N HIS A 194 -6.43 -8.96 -3.52
CA HIS A 194 -6.22 -9.31 -2.12
C HIS A 194 -5.61 -10.70 -1.96
N PHE A 195 -4.47 -10.77 -1.28
CA PHE A 195 -3.87 -12.00 -0.79
C PHE A 195 -4.23 -12.19 0.68
N LYS A 196 -5.17 -13.09 0.95
CA LYS A 196 -5.54 -13.54 2.30
C LYS A 196 -4.62 -14.67 2.72
N ILE A 197 -3.66 -14.38 3.60
CA ILE A 197 -2.68 -15.38 4.05
C ILE A 197 -3.27 -16.16 5.23
N ILE A 198 -3.56 -17.44 5.01
CA ILE A 198 -4.20 -18.30 6.01
C ILE A 198 -3.22 -18.57 7.16
N ASN A 199 -3.62 -18.25 8.39
CA ASN A 199 -2.80 -18.30 9.61
C ASN A 199 -1.51 -17.47 9.53
N GLY A 200 -1.38 -16.56 8.55
CA GLY A 200 -0.28 -15.58 8.48
C GLY A 200 -0.36 -14.58 9.62
N GLY A 201 0.78 -14.20 10.17
CA GLY A 201 0.93 -13.18 11.20
C GLY A 201 1.25 -11.79 10.64
N HIS A 202 1.72 -10.90 11.53
CA HIS A 202 2.10 -9.52 11.21
C HIS A 202 3.53 -9.49 10.64
N THR A 203 3.68 -9.67 9.33
CA THR A 203 5.02 -9.73 8.72
C THR A 203 5.04 -9.26 7.28
N TRP A 204 6.15 -8.61 6.90
CA TRP A 204 6.64 -8.50 5.53
C TRP A 204 8.05 -9.08 5.53
N ASP A 205 8.18 -10.30 5.05
CA ASP A 205 9.45 -11.02 4.92
C ASP A 205 9.53 -11.62 3.51
N ASP A 206 10.40 -11.07 2.70
CA ASP A 206 10.60 -11.50 1.32
C ASP A 206 11.26 -12.89 1.17
N ASN A 207 11.62 -13.56 2.27
CA ASN A 207 11.96 -14.97 2.27
C ASN A 207 10.74 -15.87 2.22
N ILE A 208 9.57 -15.38 2.65
CA ILE A 208 8.29 -16.10 2.52
C ILE A 208 7.80 -15.98 1.08
N ARG A 209 7.28 -17.08 0.54
CA ARG A 209 6.81 -17.15 -0.85
C ARG A 209 5.33 -17.55 -0.93
N TYR A 210 4.58 -16.82 -1.76
CA TYR A 210 3.20 -17.09 -2.11
C TYR A 210 3.15 -17.41 -3.61
N GLY A 211 2.86 -18.67 -3.95
CA GLY A 211 2.95 -19.10 -5.35
C GLY A 211 4.35 -18.97 -5.98
N GLY A 212 5.41 -19.08 -5.16
CA GLY A 212 6.80 -18.94 -5.62
C GLY A 212 7.35 -17.51 -5.64
N LYS A 213 6.52 -16.48 -5.35
CA LYS A 213 6.89 -15.06 -5.37
C LYS A 213 6.92 -14.46 -3.97
N SER A 214 7.80 -13.50 -3.73
CA SER A 214 7.80 -12.68 -2.51
C SER A 214 6.68 -11.63 -2.54
N SER A 215 6.35 -11.06 -1.37
CA SER A 215 5.40 -9.94 -1.28
C SER A 215 5.83 -8.75 -2.15
N SER A 216 7.13 -8.43 -2.17
CA SER A 216 7.67 -7.35 -3.00
C SER A 216 7.50 -7.62 -4.50
N GLN A 217 7.73 -8.87 -4.96
CA GLN A 217 7.49 -9.25 -6.35
C GLN A 217 6.01 -9.17 -6.73
N ILE A 218 5.13 -9.69 -5.87
CA ILE A 218 3.67 -9.67 -6.07
C ILE A 218 3.17 -8.23 -6.16
N ILE A 219 3.64 -7.33 -5.28
CA ILE A 219 3.27 -5.91 -5.29
C ILE A 219 3.74 -5.26 -6.59
N TRP A 220 5.01 -5.43 -6.96
CA TRP A 220 5.55 -4.82 -8.19
C TRP A 220 4.82 -5.27 -9.44
N GLU A 221 4.61 -6.58 -9.61
CA GLU A 221 3.89 -7.14 -10.74
C GLU A 221 2.46 -6.58 -10.88
N PHE A 222 1.83 -6.21 -9.76
CA PHE A 222 0.51 -5.60 -9.77
C PHE A 222 0.58 -4.10 -10.04
N VAL A 223 1.34 -3.33 -9.23
CA VAL A 223 1.34 -1.87 -9.34
C VAL A 223 1.91 -1.36 -10.65
N SER A 224 2.87 -2.09 -11.25
CA SER A 224 3.48 -1.72 -12.53
C SER A 224 2.53 -1.78 -13.73
N LEU A 225 1.36 -2.40 -13.56
CA LEU A 225 0.31 -2.44 -14.58
C LEU A 225 -0.43 -1.09 -14.72
N PHE A 226 -0.21 -0.14 -13.83
CA PHE A 226 -0.99 1.10 -13.75
C PHE A 226 -0.18 2.33 -14.16
N ASN A 227 -0.90 3.29 -14.70
CA ASN A 227 -0.53 4.70 -14.72
C ASN A 227 -1.71 5.54 -14.21
N LEU A 228 -1.57 6.87 -14.12
CA LEU A 228 -2.64 7.76 -13.66
C LEU A 228 -3.91 7.74 -14.51
N SER A 229 -3.88 7.13 -15.69
CA SER A 229 -5.05 6.94 -16.56
C SER A 229 -5.72 5.55 -16.39
N GLY A 230 -5.19 4.69 -15.51
CA GLY A 230 -5.65 3.32 -15.26
C GLY A 230 -4.66 2.26 -15.72
N ILE A 231 -5.14 1.08 -16.10
CA ILE A 231 -4.32 -0.04 -16.55
C ILE A 231 -3.67 0.26 -17.90
N ILE A 232 -2.38 0.01 -17.98
CA ILE A 232 -1.57 0.17 -19.21
C ILE A 232 -1.89 -0.99 -20.15
N LYS A 233 -2.35 -0.69 -21.35
CA LYS A 233 -2.70 -1.67 -22.41
C LYS A 233 -1.64 -1.69 -23.50
#